data_804dcdc3dc73122f434f7e922f4334cb
#
_entry.id   804dcdc3dc73122f434f7e922f4334cb
#
_cell.length_a   1.000
_cell.length_b   1.000
_cell.length_c   1.000
_cell.angle_alpha   90.00
_cell.angle_beta   90.00
_cell.angle_gamma   90.00
#
_symmetry.space_group_name_H-M   'P 1'
#
loop_
_entity.id
_entity.type
_entity.pdbx_description
1 polymer ?
#
loop_
_entity_poly.entity_id
_entity_poly.type
_entity_poly.pdbx_seq_one_letter_code
_entity_poly.pdbx_strand_id
1 'polypeptide(L)'
;MKKQAKGIIALSAVLAALLGGGYAYMKLTPEDSGGNGGSSNMELLATTADGEGTVLVSDNGSEEGVVKKAVITNDSGKLTVVRKSAPAEDGNAPAYTLDGFTDLKVDEMMVSTLVNNGNGLTAKSAVARGCDDVSKYGLDKPEATVEIDYESGNTVKFLVGDKTPSGESVYVMVDGSRDVYSVAPSLVSNYSKTVKDFISTTILEKPADGTEPDVKSLRVERDDLKDGFYLEYDNNSGVAHSGGTSSSYKMHEPTESYLTVERSTDVITGMFGLSASDIYVMHCKEDDIKNAGLSKPFCKVDCEMKDGKKYELLLSEVFADNSGKKCCYGMLGGDNVIYIISEDKAPWLTVQPIDVASRMLITSYVWNITDMTVSSGSEKAEFVITQNEPGKKLDSPQSEDFKATYNGKEIDAERYRQFYAFLNGANAEEFALGAPVPAGEPMASIKFNDSYRGKTETYEFYDDSVMRVLIVVDGKSKYYCTKSFVSVLTDNIRKIDGTDDFVTTW
;
A
#
# COMPACT_ATOMS: atom_id res chain seq x y z
N MET A 1 24.66 -5.93 -11.90
CA MET A 1 24.29 -6.76 -13.08
C MET A 1 24.81 -8.22 -13.05
N LYS A 2 25.98 -8.59 -12.52
CA LYS A 2 26.45 -10.00 -12.51
C LYS A 2 25.76 -10.96 -11.52
N LYS A 3 25.08 -10.48 -10.47
CA LYS A 3 24.37 -11.33 -9.50
C LYS A 3 22.94 -11.73 -9.96
N GLN A 4 22.26 -10.87 -10.69
CA GLN A 4 20.93 -11.16 -11.22
C GLN A 4 20.94 -12.17 -12.37
N ALA A 5 21.95 -12.11 -13.24
CA ALA A 5 22.13 -13.09 -14.32
C ALA A 5 22.36 -14.53 -13.81
N LYS A 6 23.04 -14.70 -12.68
CA LYS A 6 23.24 -16.03 -12.07
C LYS A 6 21.96 -16.62 -11.48
N GLY A 7 21.06 -15.79 -10.94
CA GLY A 7 19.76 -16.22 -10.44
C GLY A 7 18.83 -16.72 -11.54
N ILE A 8 18.78 -16.02 -12.66
CA ILE A 8 17.94 -16.38 -13.83
C ILE A 8 18.44 -17.72 -14.45
N ILE A 9 19.75 -17.89 -14.58
CA ILE A 9 20.36 -19.14 -15.11
C ILE A 9 20.07 -20.32 -14.17
N ALA A 10 20.12 -20.13 -12.85
CA ALA A 10 19.78 -21.18 -11.89
C ALA A 10 18.30 -21.57 -11.94
N LEU A 11 17.39 -20.60 -12.09
CA LEU A 11 15.95 -20.87 -12.20
C LEU A 11 15.61 -21.62 -13.50
N SER A 12 16.23 -21.26 -14.62
CA SER A 12 16.07 -21.92 -15.90
C SER A 12 16.59 -23.36 -15.89
N ALA A 13 17.69 -23.63 -15.18
CA ALA A 13 18.23 -24.96 -15.02
C ALA A 13 17.34 -25.87 -14.17
N VAL A 14 16.72 -25.34 -13.10
CA VAL A 14 15.76 -26.07 -12.27
C VAL A 14 14.48 -26.37 -13.06
N LEU A 15 13.97 -25.44 -13.85
CA LEU A 15 12.80 -25.66 -14.70
C LEU A 15 13.06 -26.73 -15.77
N ALA A 16 14.23 -26.69 -16.41
CA ALA A 16 14.64 -27.70 -17.39
C ALA A 16 14.82 -29.08 -16.77
N ALA A 17 15.33 -29.15 -15.52
CA ALA A 17 15.45 -30.40 -14.79
C ALA A 17 14.09 -31.00 -14.40
N LEU A 18 13.11 -30.17 -14.00
CA LEU A 18 11.75 -30.60 -13.69
C LEU A 18 11.00 -31.11 -14.93
N LEU A 19 11.11 -30.39 -16.05
CA LEU A 19 10.48 -30.78 -17.32
C LEU A 19 11.15 -32.03 -17.92
N GLY A 20 12.49 -32.13 -17.87
CA GLY A 20 13.23 -33.31 -18.33
C GLY A 20 13.05 -34.52 -17.43
N GLY A 21 12.97 -34.34 -16.10
CA GLY A 21 12.70 -35.38 -15.12
C GLY A 21 11.30 -35.96 -15.25
N GLY A 22 10.30 -35.10 -15.47
CA GLY A 22 8.91 -35.50 -15.71
C GLY A 22 8.77 -36.34 -17.00
N TYR A 23 9.42 -35.91 -18.07
CA TYR A 23 9.42 -36.64 -19.35
C TYR A 23 10.14 -37.98 -19.26
N ALA A 24 11.25 -38.05 -18.55
CA ALA A 24 11.97 -39.32 -18.31
C ALA A 24 11.19 -40.27 -17.42
N TYR A 25 10.49 -39.76 -16.41
CA TYR A 25 9.62 -40.56 -15.53
C TYR A 25 8.45 -41.18 -16.32
N MET A 26 7.79 -40.44 -17.21
CA MET A 26 6.72 -40.95 -18.07
C MET A 26 7.20 -42.07 -19.05
N LYS A 27 8.46 -42.02 -19.52
CA LYS A 27 8.99 -43.00 -20.44
C LYS A 27 9.57 -44.26 -19.79
N LEU A 28 9.84 -44.25 -18.48
CA LEU A 28 10.53 -45.35 -17.77
C LEU A 28 9.60 -46.20 -16.89
N THR A 29 8.30 -45.86 -16.78
CA THR A 29 7.31 -46.69 -16.10
C THR A 29 6.79 -47.76 -17.08
N PRO A 30 6.98 -49.07 -16.82
CA PRO A 30 6.46 -50.13 -17.69
C PRO A 30 4.94 -50.21 -17.60
N GLU A 31 4.28 -50.36 -18.74
CA GLU A 31 2.88 -50.74 -18.82
C GLU A 31 2.71 -52.15 -18.25
N ASP A 32 1.99 -52.29 -17.15
CA ASP A 32 1.61 -53.59 -16.61
C ASP A 32 0.29 -54.02 -17.24
N SER A 33 0.39 -55.06 -18.08
CA SER A 33 -0.73 -55.68 -18.77
C SER A 33 -1.26 -56.87 -17.99
N GLY A 34 -2.54 -56.78 -17.59
CA GLY A 34 -3.41 -57.97 -17.58
C GLY A 34 -3.48 -58.79 -16.32
N GLY A 35 -4.68 -58.85 -15.73
CA GLY A 35 -5.08 -59.86 -14.73
C GLY A 35 -6.58 -59.86 -14.47
N ASN A 36 -7.28 -60.75 -15.07
CA ASN A 36 -8.74 -61.00 -15.00
C ASN A 36 -9.16 -61.61 -13.67
N GLY A 37 -10.28 -61.20 -13.10
CA GLY A 37 -11.04 -62.06 -12.18
C GLY A 37 -11.81 -61.36 -11.04
N GLY A 38 -13.15 -61.29 -11.13
CA GLY A 38 -14.05 -61.34 -9.97
C GLY A 38 -14.86 -60.10 -9.67
N SER A 39 -16.03 -60.07 -10.24
CA SER A 39 -17.31 -59.46 -9.83
C SER A 39 -17.37 -58.76 -8.47
N SER A 40 -17.41 -57.46 -8.47
CA SER A 40 -18.24 -56.60 -7.67
C SER A 40 -18.40 -55.26 -8.42
N ASN A 41 -19.62 -54.76 -8.56
CA ASN A 41 -19.98 -53.61 -9.38
C ASN A 41 -19.41 -52.28 -8.84
N MET A 42 -18.11 -52.10 -8.97
CA MET A 42 -17.43 -50.81 -8.82
C MET A 42 -16.26 -50.80 -9.82
N GLU A 43 -16.58 -50.55 -11.09
CA GLU A 43 -15.55 -50.15 -12.05
C GLU A 43 -15.09 -48.72 -11.74
N LEU A 44 -13.94 -48.60 -11.10
CA LEU A 44 -13.20 -47.34 -11.11
C LEU A 44 -12.81 -47.08 -12.56
N LEU A 45 -13.41 -46.01 -13.16
CA LEU A 45 -12.88 -45.50 -14.43
C LEU A 45 -11.48 -44.94 -14.13
N ALA A 46 -10.45 -45.63 -14.60
CA ALA A 46 -9.13 -45.04 -14.64
C ALA A 46 -9.18 -43.77 -15.51
N THR A 47 -8.57 -42.68 -15.04
CA THR A 47 -8.22 -41.58 -15.90
C THR A 47 -7.46 -42.09 -17.11
N THR A 48 -7.68 -41.51 -18.28
CA THR A 48 -6.94 -41.85 -19.48
C THR A 48 -5.44 -41.69 -19.26
N ALA A 49 -4.60 -42.40 -19.98
CA ALA A 49 -3.13 -42.43 -19.84
C ALA A 49 -2.47 -41.05 -19.94
N ASP A 50 -3.19 -40.04 -20.47
CA ASP A 50 -2.72 -38.64 -20.64
C ASP A 50 -3.12 -37.73 -19.47
N GLY A 51 -3.75 -38.23 -18.41
CA GLY A 51 -4.27 -37.42 -17.31
C GLY A 51 -5.55 -36.65 -17.67
N GLU A 52 -6.08 -36.80 -18.86
CA GLU A 52 -7.34 -36.25 -19.30
C GLU A 52 -8.50 -37.06 -18.72
N GLY A 53 -9.14 -36.51 -17.68
CA GLY A 53 -10.34 -37.10 -17.10
C GLY A 53 -11.57 -36.87 -17.98
N THR A 54 -12.67 -37.52 -17.62
CA THR A 54 -13.96 -37.29 -18.28
C THR A 54 -14.42 -35.85 -18.08
N VAL A 55 -14.74 -35.13 -19.18
CA VAL A 55 -15.34 -33.83 -19.12
C VAL A 55 -16.79 -33.97 -18.65
N LEU A 56 -17.12 -33.39 -17.52
CA LEU A 56 -18.43 -33.46 -16.89
C LEU A 56 -19.38 -32.34 -17.34
N VAL A 57 -18.84 -31.18 -17.62
CA VAL A 57 -19.59 -29.98 -17.96
C VAL A 57 -19.01 -29.40 -19.24
N SER A 58 -19.83 -29.34 -20.29
CA SER A 58 -19.43 -28.78 -21.58
C SER A 58 -20.66 -28.34 -22.39
N ASP A 59 -20.45 -27.45 -23.36
CA ASP A 59 -21.48 -27.04 -24.29
C ASP A 59 -21.60 -28.05 -25.45
N ASN A 60 -22.55 -28.97 -25.35
CA ASN A 60 -22.78 -30.04 -26.37
C ASN A 60 -21.53 -30.84 -26.72
N GLY A 61 -20.62 -31.06 -25.74
CA GLY A 61 -19.36 -31.77 -25.93
C GLY A 61 -18.20 -30.91 -26.43
N SER A 62 -18.38 -29.60 -26.57
CA SER A 62 -17.32 -28.63 -26.85
C SER A 62 -16.80 -27.99 -25.55
N GLU A 63 -15.50 -28.08 -25.29
CA GLU A 63 -14.85 -27.40 -24.16
C GLU A 63 -14.79 -25.85 -24.36
N GLU A 64 -15.00 -25.36 -25.58
CA GLU A 64 -14.96 -23.95 -25.93
C GLU A 64 -16.32 -23.24 -25.82
N GLY A 65 -17.30 -23.84 -25.16
CA GLY A 65 -18.63 -23.27 -24.98
C GLY A 65 -18.57 -21.92 -24.25
N VAL A 66 -19.24 -20.91 -24.83
CA VAL A 66 -19.31 -19.58 -24.22
C VAL A 66 -20.42 -19.53 -23.17
N VAL A 67 -20.02 -19.37 -21.92
CA VAL A 67 -20.97 -19.26 -20.81
C VAL A 67 -21.65 -17.89 -20.85
N LYS A 68 -22.98 -17.92 -20.84
CA LYS A 68 -23.83 -16.73 -20.75
C LYS A 68 -24.09 -16.35 -19.29
N LYS A 69 -24.35 -17.36 -18.46
CA LYS A 69 -24.74 -17.21 -17.08
C LYS A 69 -24.38 -18.45 -16.26
N ALA A 70 -23.97 -18.25 -15.03
CA ALA A 70 -23.83 -19.33 -14.06
C ALA A 70 -24.60 -19.00 -12.78
N VAL A 71 -25.35 -19.98 -12.26
CA VAL A 71 -26.11 -19.86 -11.02
C VAL A 71 -25.58 -20.85 -10.02
N ILE A 72 -25.12 -20.36 -8.88
CA ILE A 72 -24.60 -21.15 -7.78
C ILE A 72 -25.59 -21.03 -6.61
N THR A 73 -26.01 -22.15 -6.06
CA THR A 73 -26.84 -22.19 -4.85
C THR A 73 -26.10 -23.02 -3.80
N ASN A 74 -25.85 -22.43 -2.64
CA ASN A 74 -25.21 -23.06 -1.50
C ASN A 74 -25.90 -22.65 -0.20
N ASP A 75 -25.40 -23.04 0.97
CA ASP A 75 -25.99 -22.71 2.27
C ASP A 75 -26.05 -21.20 2.55
N SER A 76 -25.21 -20.39 1.90
CA SER A 76 -25.20 -18.92 2.04
C SER A 76 -26.21 -18.23 1.13
N GLY A 77 -26.87 -18.98 0.24
CA GLY A 77 -27.88 -18.45 -0.66
C GLY A 77 -27.58 -18.69 -2.14
N LYS A 78 -28.07 -17.79 -2.97
CA LYS A 78 -27.97 -17.88 -4.44
C LYS A 78 -27.07 -16.78 -4.96
N LEU A 79 -26.04 -17.16 -5.70
CA LEU A 79 -25.13 -16.28 -6.43
C LEU A 79 -25.38 -16.46 -7.94
N THR A 80 -25.55 -15.36 -8.65
CA THR A 80 -25.72 -15.39 -10.10
C THR A 80 -24.58 -14.60 -10.77
N VAL A 81 -23.84 -15.28 -11.62
CA VAL A 81 -22.80 -14.68 -12.46
C VAL A 81 -23.35 -14.48 -13.86
N VAL A 82 -23.16 -13.31 -14.43
CA VAL A 82 -23.59 -12.98 -15.80
C VAL A 82 -22.43 -12.45 -16.60
N ARG A 83 -22.44 -12.71 -17.91
CA ARG A 83 -21.45 -12.18 -18.81
C ARG A 83 -21.64 -10.67 -18.96
N LYS A 84 -20.56 -9.90 -18.77
CA LYS A 84 -20.52 -8.44 -18.84
C LYS A 84 -20.38 -7.94 -20.28
N SER A 85 -19.61 -8.63 -21.10
CA SER A 85 -19.36 -8.30 -22.49
C SER A 85 -19.28 -9.56 -23.36
N ALA A 86 -19.59 -9.42 -24.65
CA ALA A 86 -19.30 -10.47 -25.63
C ALA A 86 -17.78 -10.77 -25.63
N PRO A 87 -17.36 -11.98 -26.06
CA PRO A 87 -15.96 -12.22 -26.35
C PRO A 87 -15.47 -11.15 -27.33
N ALA A 88 -14.31 -10.56 -27.02
CA ALA A 88 -13.75 -9.56 -27.92
C ALA A 88 -13.23 -10.23 -29.20
N GLU A 89 -13.30 -9.52 -30.35
CA GLU A 89 -12.79 -10.02 -31.63
C GLU A 89 -11.27 -10.30 -31.60
N ASP A 90 -10.57 -9.73 -30.62
CA ASP A 90 -9.12 -9.91 -30.37
C ASP A 90 -8.77 -11.18 -29.60
N GLY A 91 -9.76 -12.03 -29.28
CA GLY A 91 -9.56 -13.31 -28.58
C GLY A 91 -9.44 -13.20 -27.06
N ASN A 92 -9.70 -12.03 -26.47
CA ASN A 92 -9.76 -11.91 -25.03
C ASN A 92 -10.93 -12.71 -24.44
N ALA A 93 -10.71 -13.34 -23.29
CA ALA A 93 -11.73 -14.09 -22.57
C ALA A 93 -12.91 -13.16 -22.20
N PRO A 94 -14.15 -13.68 -22.19
CA PRO A 94 -15.31 -12.89 -21.80
C PRO A 94 -15.20 -12.46 -20.33
N ALA A 95 -15.56 -11.21 -20.05
CA ALA A 95 -15.63 -10.69 -18.69
C ALA A 95 -16.96 -11.03 -18.04
N TYR A 96 -16.94 -11.34 -16.74
CA TYR A 96 -18.10 -11.69 -15.95
C TYR A 96 -18.28 -10.75 -14.77
N THR A 97 -19.52 -10.63 -14.27
CA THR A 97 -19.87 -9.85 -13.09
C THR A 97 -20.97 -10.57 -12.30
N LEU A 98 -21.28 -10.07 -11.11
CA LEU A 98 -22.35 -10.59 -10.25
C LEU A 98 -23.66 -9.86 -10.56
N ASP A 99 -24.74 -10.61 -10.82
CA ASP A 99 -26.07 -10.07 -10.96
C ASP A 99 -26.58 -9.53 -9.62
N GLY A 100 -27.13 -8.31 -9.63
CA GLY A 100 -27.56 -7.61 -8.42
C GLY A 100 -26.43 -6.89 -7.66
N PHE A 101 -25.16 -6.94 -8.16
CA PHE A 101 -23.97 -6.30 -7.57
C PHE A 101 -23.16 -5.56 -8.62
N THR A 102 -23.79 -5.15 -9.71
CA THR A 102 -23.11 -4.46 -10.83
C THR A 102 -22.69 -3.05 -10.48
N ASP A 103 -23.21 -2.48 -9.41
CA ASP A 103 -22.83 -1.19 -8.82
C ASP A 103 -21.64 -1.31 -7.84
N LEU A 104 -21.23 -2.53 -7.50
CA LEU A 104 -20.08 -2.80 -6.66
C LEU A 104 -18.88 -3.22 -7.51
N LYS A 105 -17.71 -3.00 -6.95
CA LYS A 105 -16.45 -3.45 -7.54
C LYS A 105 -16.25 -4.93 -7.22
N VAL A 106 -16.43 -5.79 -8.21
CA VAL A 106 -16.20 -7.22 -8.07
C VAL A 106 -14.74 -7.59 -8.32
N ASP A 107 -14.26 -8.66 -7.70
CA ASP A 107 -13.01 -9.30 -8.07
C ASP A 107 -13.23 -10.09 -9.37
N GLU A 108 -12.95 -9.45 -10.50
CA GLU A 108 -13.20 -10.02 -11.85
C GLU A 108 -12.43 -11.32 -12.07
N MET A 109 -11.24 -11.46 -11.45
CA MET A 109 -10.44 -12.69 -11.56
C MET A 109 -11.13 -13.85 -10.83
N MET A 110 -11.61 -13.62 -9.60
CA MET A 110 -12.32 -14.64 -8.84
C MET A 110 -13.63 -15.04 -9.51
N VAL A 111 -14.39 -14.05 -10.01
CA VAL A 111 -15.67 -14.30 -10.71
C VAL A 111 -15.42 -15.08 -12.01
N SER A 112 -14.42 -14.70 -12.80
CA SER A 112 -14.05 -15.42 -14.02
C SER A 112 -13.56 -16.85 -13.71
N THR A 113 -12.76 -17.03 -12.67
CA THR A 113 -12.29 -18.34 -12.23
C THR A 113 -13.46 -19.27 -11.85
N LEU A 114 -14.49 -18.71 -11.19
CA LEU A 114 -15.68 -19.48 -10.82
C LEU A 114 -16.40 -20.03 -12.04
N VAL A 115 -16.53 -19.23 -13.10
CA VAL A 115 -17.14 -19.64 -14.37
C VAL A 115 -16.24 -20.63 -15.11
N ASN A 116 -14.95 -20.33 -15.23
CA ASN A 116 -14.00 -21.17 -15.97
C ASN A 116 -13.81 -22.53 -15.32
N ASN A 117 -13.84 -22.63 -14.00
CA ASN A 117 -13.74 -23.91 -13.30
C ASN A 117 -14.98 -24.80 -13.52
N GLY A 118 -16.15 -24.18 -13.74
CA GLY A 118 -17.37 -24.91 -14.06
C GLY A 118 -17.43 -25.32 -15.54
N ASN A 119 -17.02 -24.42 -16.42
CA ASN A 119 -16.96 -24.69 -17.86
C ASN A 119 -15.77 -25.64 -18.15
N GLY A 120 -16.07 -26.81 -18.70
CA GLY A 120 -15.05 -27.83 -18.92
C GLY A 120 -14.62 -28.58 -17.65
N LEU A 121 -15.47 -28.61 -16.61
CA LEU A 121 -15.16 -29.34 -15.37
C LEU A 121 -14.80 -30.80 -15.67
N THR A 122 -13.61 -31.19 -15.26
CA THR A 122 -13.02 -32.50 -15.61
C THR A 122 -12.89 -33.39 -14.38
N ALA A 123 -13.34 -34.62 -14.48
CA ALA A 123 -13.23 -35.61 -13.43
C ALA A 123 -11.77 -36.09 -13.27
N LYS A 124 -11.35 -36.27 -12.02
CA LYS A 124 -10.12 -36.95 -11.65
C LYS A 124 -10.29 -38.49 -11.74
N SER A 125 -11.48 -38.97 -11.38
CA SER A 125 -11.85 -40.41 -11.53
C SER A 125 -13.36 -40.55 -11.43
N ALA A 126 -13.89 -41.65 -11.98
CA ALA A 126 -15.22 -42.11 -11.64
C ALA A 126 -15.19 -42.92 -10.33
N VAL A 127 -16.13 -42.59 -9.44
CA VAL A 127 -16.22 -43.18 -8.10
C VAL A 127 -17.31 -44.26 -8.06
N ALA A 128 -18.45 -44.02 -8.68
CA ALA A 128 -19.56 -44.96 -8.76
C ALA A 128 -20.37 -44.71 -10.03
N ARG A 129 -20.94 -45.74 -10.61
CA ARG A 129 -21.88 -45.66 -11.73
C ARG A 129 -23.24 -46.19 -11.35
N GLY A 130 -24.29 -45.55 -11.88
CA GLY A 130 -25.66 -45.98 -11.63
C GLY A 130 -26.02 -46.02 -10.13
N CYS A 131 -25.47 -45.10 -9.34
CA CYS A 131 -25.60 -45.11 -7.89
C CYS A 131 -27.05 -44.79 -7.46
N ASP A 132 -27.65 -45.65 -6.67
CA ASP A 132 -28.99 -45.46 -6.12
C ASP A 132 -29.02 -44.63 -4.83
N ASP A 133 -27.94 -44.70 -4.03
CA ASP A 133 -27.77 -43.96 -2.79
C ASP A 133 -26.55 -43.01 -2.89
N VAL A 134 -26.88 -41.75 -3.15
CA VAL A 134 -25.86 -40.69 -3.28
C VAL A 134 -25.58 -39.98 -1.96
N SER A 135 -26.32 -40.31 -0.88
CA SER A 135 -26.15 -39.65 0.43
C SER A 135 -24.78 -39.83 1.05
N LYS A 136 -24.14 -40.98 0.82
CA LYS A 136 -22.75 -41.31 1.27
C LYS A 136 -21.66 -40.44 0.61
N TYR A 137 -22.04 -39.65 -0.38
CA TYR A 137 -21.18 -38.67 -1.07
C TYR A 137 -21.57 -37.24 -0.79
N GLY A 138 -22.60 -36.98 0.08
CA GLY A 138 -23.13 -35.66 0.33
C GLY A 138 -23.91 -35.06 -0.85
N LEU A 139 -24.34 -35.90 -1.82
CA LEU A 139 -24.99 -35.41 -3.04
C LEU A 139 -26.51 -35.39 -2.97
N ASP A 140 -27.12 -35.92 -1.91
CA ASP A 140 -28.53 -35.73 -1.56
C ASP A 140 -28.78 -34.36 -0.92
N LYS A 141 -27.78 -33.79 -0.27
CA LYS A 141 -27.73 -32.44 0.28
C LYS A 141 -26.40 -31.79 -0.12
N PRO A 142 -26.26 -31.40 -1.39
CA PRO A 142 -24.98 -30.94 -1.91
C PRO A 142 -24.53 -29.63 -1.25
N GLU A 143 -23.22 -29.51 -1.00
CA GLU A 143 -22.59 -28.26 -0.51
C GLU A 143 -22.87 -27.09 -1.47
N ALA A 144 -22.92 -27.39 -2.77
CA ALA A 144 -23.35 -26.43 -3.79
C ALA A 144 -24.03 -27.12 -4.97
N THR A 145 -24.98 -26.39 -5.57
CA THR A 145 -25.56 -26.71 -6.87
C THR A 145 -25.17 -25.64 -7.87
N VAL A 146 -24.62 -26.01 -8.99
CA VAL A 146 -24.13 -25.10 -10.05
C VAL A 146 -24.89 -25.38 -11.33
N GLU A 147 -25.48 -24.35 -11.93
CA GLU A 147 -26.16 -24.39 -13.23
C GLU A 147 -25.47 -23.41 -14.18
N ILE A 148 -25.02 -23.91 -15.32
CA ILE A 148 -24.31 -23.14 -16.35
C ILE A 148 -25.16 -23.09 -17.59
N ASP A 149 -25.55 -21.88 -17.99
CA ASP A 149 -26.26 -21.57 -19.22
C ASP A 149 -25.29 -21.10 -20.29
N TYR A 150 -25.29 -21.73 -21.44
CA TYR A 150 -24.45 -21.39 -22.58
C TYR A 150 -25.18 -20.49 -23.59
N GLU A 151 -24.43 -19.78 -24.41
CA GLU A 151 -24.97 -18.96 -25.52
C GLU A 151 -25.66 -19.81 -26.59
N SER A 152 -25.27 -21.07 -26.74
CA SER A 152 -25.94 -22.08 -27.61
C SER A 152 -27.38 -22.37 -27.18
N GLY A 153 -27.78 -22.01 -25.97
CA GLY A 153 -29.04 -22.37 -25.33
C GLY A 153 -28.98 -23.69 -24.56
N ASN A 154 -27.80 -24.36 -24.51
CA ASN A 154 -27.60 -25.52 -23.68
C ASN A 154 -27.48 -25.10 -22.19
N THR A 155 -27.96 -25.95 -21.28
CA THR A 155 -27.82 -25.77 -19.83
C THR A 155 -27.29 -27.04 -19.23
N VAL A 156 -26.26 -26.95 -18.40
CA VAL A 156 -25.69 -28.06 -17.65
C VAL A 156 -25.73 -27.73 -16.15
N LYS A 157 -26.24 -28.69 -15.37
CA LYS A 157 -26.32 -28.54 -13.92
C LYS A 157 -25.54 -29.67 -13.26
N PHE A 158 -24.78 -29.35 -12.22
CA PHE A 158 -24.04 -30.32 -11.43
C PHE A 158 -24.12 -30.01 -9.94
N LEU A 159 -23.90 -31.06 -9.13
CA LEU A 159 -23.96 -31.05 -7.67
C LEU A 159 -22.55 -31.26 -7.12
N VAL A 160 -22.17 -30.48 -6.12
CA VAL A 160 -20.91 -30.60 -5.39
C VAL A 160 -21.21 -31.17 -4.02
N GLY A 161 -20.68 -32.37 -3.74
CA GLY A 161 -20.89 -33.09 -2.49
C GLY A 161 -19.70 -32.95 -1.53
N ASP A 162 -19.55 -33.96 -0.68
CA ASP A 162 -18.53 -34.02 0.36
C ASP A 162 -17.10 -34.19 -0.20
N LYS A 163 -16.11 -33.85 0.63
CA LYS A 163 -14.72 -34.25 0.37
C LYS A 163 -14.54 -35.74 0.51
N THR A 164 -13.65 -36.34 -0.30
CA THR A 164 -13.23 -37.73 -0.11
C THR A 164 -12.60 -37.90 1.28
N PRO A 165 -12.60 -39.14 1.84
CA PRO A 165 -12.00 -39.40 3.15
C PRO A 165 -10.52 -39.03 3.26
N SER A 166 -9.76 -39.01 2.15
CA SER A 166 -8.39 -38.48 2.11
C SER A 166 -8.29 -36.97 2.07
N GLY A 167 -9.38 -36.27 1.75
CA GLY A 167 -9.41 -34.81 1.54
C GLY A 167 -8.81 -34.37 0.19
N GLU A 168 -8.31 -35.29 -0.64
CA GLU A 168 -7.60 -34.96 -1.89
C GLU A 168 -8.53 -34.71 -3.08
N SER A 169 -9.83 -34.96 -2.92
CA SER A 169 -10.83 -34.76 -3.96
C SER A 169 -12.19 -34.39 -3.34
N VAL A 170 -13.11 -33.95 -4.19
CA VAL A 170 -14.51 -33.66 -3.84
C VAL A 170 -15.41 -34.45 -4.77
N TYR A 171 -16.51 -34.99 -4.23
CA TYR A 171 -17.48 -35.71 -5.03
C TYR A 171 -18.36 -34.73 -5.83
N VAL A 172 -18.61 -35.10 -7.09
CA VAL A 172 -19.45 -34.32 -8.02
C VAL A 172 -20.36 -35.24 -8.81
N MET A 173 -21.55 -34.81 -9.12
CA MET A 173 -22.50 -35.53 -9.97
C MET A 173 -23.20 -34.53 -10.91
N VAL A 174 -23.30 -34.87 -12.19
CA VAL A 174 -24.13 -34.09 -13.14
C VAL A 174 -25.61 -34.37 -12.87
N ASP A 175 -26.45 -33.35 -12.82
CA ASP A 175 -27.89 -33.51 -12.55
C ASP A 175 -28.54 -34.40 -13.63
N GLY A 176 -29.41 -35.28 -13.19
CA GLY A 176 -30.02 -36.31 -14.04
C GLY A 176 -29.10 -37.52 -14.33
N SER A 177 -27.82 -37.50 -13.95
CA SER A 177 -26.95 -38.67 -13.94
C SER A 177 -27.07 -39.42 -12.62
N ARG A 178 -26.61 -40.69 -12.62
CA ARG A 178 -26.46 -41.48 -11.40
C ARG A 178 -24.98 -41.86 -11.19
N ASP A 179 -24.11 -41.25 -11.98
CA ASP A 179 -22.68 -41.49 -11.92
C ASP A 179 -22.00 -40.45 -11.03
N VAL A 180 -21.24 -40.90 -10.04
CA VAL A 180 -20.51 -40.04 -9.10
C VAL A 180 -19.05 -40.03 -9.51
N TYR A 181 -18.51 -38.83 -9.57
CA TYR A 181 -17.11 -38.55 -9.93
C TYR A 181 -16.38 -37.87 -8.79
N SER A 182 -15.06 -37.93 -8.82
CA SER A 182 -14.20 -37.10 -7.98
C SER A 182 -13.52 -36.01 -8.82
N VAL A 183 -13.40 -34.82 -8.28
CA VAL A 183 -12.71 -33.69 -8.91
C VAL A 183 -11.68 -33.08 -7.96
N ALA A 184 -10.74 -32.30 -8.49
CA ALA A 184 -9.79 -31.59 -7.67
C ALA A 184 -10.51 -30.51 -6.81
N PRO A 185 -10.21 -30.38 -5.51
CA PRO A 185 -10.87 -29.38 -4.65
C PRO A 185 -10.76 -27.96 -5.17
N SER A 186 -9.64 -27.60 -5.83
CA SER A 186 -9.41 -26.26 -6.40
C SER A 186 -10.43 -25.87 -7.47
N LEU A 187 -11.05 -26.82 -8.15
CA LEU A 187 -12.05 -26.56 -9.18
C LEU A 187 -13.43 -26.21 -8.60
N VAL A 188 -13.73 -26.65 -7.38
CA VAL A 188 -15.09 -26.55 -6.81
C VAL A 188 -15.15 -25.75 -5.50
N SER A 189 -14.03 -25.46 -4.86
CA SER A 189 -13.98 -24.78 -3.56
C SER A 189 -14.58 -23.37 -3.55
N ASN A 190 -14.65 -22.71 -4.70
CA ASN A 190 -15.26 -21.38 -4.81
C ASN A 190 -16.79 -21.42 -4.80
N TYR A 191 -17.41 -22.58 -5.02
CA TYR A 191 -18.88 -22.69 -5.04
C TYR A 191 -19.53 -22.69 -3.65
N SER A 192 -18.74 -22.95 -2.59
CA SER A 192 -19.21 -22.81 -1.21
C SER A 192 -19.06 -21.39 -0.62
N LYS A 193 -18.44 -20.46 -1.37
CA LYS A 193 -18.21 -19.08 -0.93
C LYS A 193 -19.48 -18.23 -0.96
N THR A 194 -19.45 -17.13 -0.21
CA THR A 194 -20.52 -16.13 -0.15
C THR A 194 -20.30 -15.04 -1.22
N VAL A 195 -21.32 -14.25 -1.52
CA VAL A 195 -21.20 -13.08 -2.41
C VAL A 195 -20.07 -12.15 -1.99
N LYS A 196 -19.91 -11.94 -0.68
CA LYS A 196 -18.90 -11.07 -0.08
C LYS A 196 -17.48 -11.43 -0.53
N ASP A 197 -17.19 -12.71 -0.68
CA ASP A 197 -15.87 -13.21 -1.10
C ASP A 197 -15.50 -12.83 -2.54
N PHE A 198 -16.46 -12.40 -3.34
CA PHE A 198 -16.27 -11.98 -4.74
C PHE A 198 -16.30 -10.47 -4.94
N ILE A 199 -16.47 -9.69 -3.89
CA ILE A 199 -16.37 -8.23 -3.95
C ILE A 199 -14.91 -7.83 -3.69
N SER A 200 -14.39 -6.90 -4.48
CA SER A 200 -13.02 -6.42 -4.32
C SER A 200 -12.80 -5.77 -2.95
N THR A 201 -11.78 -6.18 -2.25
CA THR A 201 -11.30 -5.52 -1.04
C THR A 201 -10.36 -4.34 -1.33
N THR A 202 -9.99 -4.10 -2.59
CA THR A 202 -9.23 -2.91 -2.98
C THR A 202 -10.16 -1.71 -3.03
N ILE A 203 -9.98 -0.77 -2.11
CA ILE A 203 -10.82 0.41 -1.94
C ILE A 203 -10.60 1.38 -3.10
N LEU A 204 -9.34 1.70 -3.39
CA LEU A 204 -8.95 2.55 -4.52
C LEU A 204 -7.76 1.93 -5.25
N GLU A 205 -7.90 1.75 -6.57
CA GLU A 205 -6.83 1.16 -7.39
C GLU A 205 -5.63 2.10 -7.52
N LYS A 206 -4.46 1.49 -7.72
CA LYS A 206 -3.29 2.22 -8.25
C LYS A 206 -3.51 2.53 -9.73
N PRO A 207 -2.80 3.55 -10.28
CA PRO A 207 -2.79 3.79 -11.71
C PRO A 207 -2.42 2.52 -12.49
N ALA A 208 -3.20 2.21 -13.55
CA ALA A 208 -3.06 0.96 -14.30
C ALA A 208 -1.71 0.82 -15.04
N ASP A 209 -1.07 1.94 -15.35
CA ASP A 209 0.24 2.00 -16.02
C ASP A 209 1.42 1.80 -15.05
N GLY A 210 1.13 1.59 -13.75
CA GLY A 210 2.15 1.41 -12.72
C GLY A 210 2.90 2.68 -12.33
N THR A 211 2.43 3.86 -12.78
CA THR A 211 2.99 5.14 -12.35
C THR A 211 2.56 5.49 -10.93
N GLU A 212 3.28 6.40 -10.28
CA GLU A 212 2.84 6.95 -9.01
C GLU A 212 1.60 7.83 -9.21
N PRO A 213 0.66 7.84 -8.24
CA PRO A 213 -0.53 8.69 -8.30
C PRO A 213 -0.16 10.18 -8.35
N ASP A 214 -0.70 10.89 -9.33
CA ASP A 214 -0.39 12.31 -9.54
C ASP A 214 -1.29 13.21 -8.66
N VAL A 215 -1.03 13.14 -7.35
CA VAL A 215 -1.79 13.89 -6.33
C VAL A 215 -1.44 15.38 -6.43
N LYS A 216 -2.47 16.23 -6.40
CA LYS A 216 -2.32 17.68 -6.30
C LYS A 216 -2.27 18.12 -4.84
N SER A 217 -3.22 17.64 -4.02
CA SER A 217 -3.29 18.00 -2.62
C SER A 217 -3.95 16.91 -1.78
N LEU A 218 -3.62 16.90 -0.50
CA LEU A 218 -4.21 16.04 0.50
C LEU A 218 -4.53 16.83 1.77
N ARG A 219 -5.74 16.69 2.29
CA ARG A 219 -6.15 17.21 3.59
C ARG A 219 -6.52 16.05 4.50
N VAL A 220 -6.02 16.08 5.72
CA VAL A 220 -6.39 15.14 6.78
C VAL A 220 -7.02 15.91 7.92
N GLU A 221 -8.24 15.57 8.24
CA GLU A 221 -8.98 16.06 9.41
C GLU A 221 -9.16 14.86 10.36
N ARG A 222 -8.80 15.05 11.63
CA ARG A 222 -8.88 14.00 12.65
C ARG A 222 -9.27 14.60 14.00
N ASP A 223 -10.18 13.94 14.72
CA ASP A 223 -10.78 14.47 15.94
C ASP A 223 -9.78 14.85 17.04
N ASP A 224 -8.63 14.18 17.10
CA ASP A 224 -7.56 14.46 18.06
C ASP A 224 -6.57 15.54 17.59
N LEU A 225 -6.69 16.02 16.34
CA LEU A 225 -5.90 17.10 15.78
C LEU A 225 -6.71 18.40 15.73
N LYS A 226 -6.24 19.44 16.41
CA LYS A 226 -6.96 20.71 16.51
C LYS A 226 -7.30 21.32 15.14
N ASP A 227 -6.34 21.27 14.20
CA ASP A 227 -6.43 21.97 12.91
C ASP A 227 -6.23 21.01 11.70
N GLY A 228 -6.05 19.71 11.97
CA GLY A 228 -5.69 18.75 10.91
C GLY A 228 -4.36 19.11 10.23
N PHE A 229 -4.16 18.65 8.99
CA PHE A 229 -3.05 19.12 8.16
C PHE A 229 -3.40 19.11 6.66
N TYR A 230 -2.77 20.01 5.92
CA TYR A 230 -2.95 20.17 4.48
C TYR A 230 -1.61 20.15 3.77
N LEU A 231 -1.48 19.24 2.81
CA LEU A 231 -0.31 19.03 1.97
C LEU A 231 -0.66 19.37 0.52
N GLU A 232 0.22 20.10 -0.18
CA GLU A 232 0.02 20.46 -1.58
C GLU A 232 1.30 20.25 -2.38
N TYR A 233 1.15 19.83 -3.63
CA TYR A 233 2.26 19.69 -4.56
C TYR A 233 2.90 21.06 -4.83
N ASP A 234 4.22 21.12 -4.62
CA ASP A 234 5.06 22.27 -4.93
C ASP A 234 6.29 21.79 -5.70
N ASN A 235 6.31 22.01 -7.01
CA ASN A 235 7.43 21.60 -7.86
C ASN A 235 8.75 22.31 -7.52
N ASN A 236 8.72 23.37 -6.72
CA ASN A 236 9.89 24.12 -6.28
C ASN A 236 10.37 23.69 -4.88
N SER A 237 9.60 22.88 -4.14
CA SER A 237 9.93 22.53 -2.77
C SER A 237 11.29 21.81 -2.66
N GLY A 238 11.61 20.92 -3.60
CA GLY A 238 12.88 20.22 -3.69
C GLY A 238 14.07 21.12 -4.08
N VAL A 239 13.82 22.15 -4.89
CA VAL A 239 14.86 23.09 -5.36
C VAL A 239 15.22 24.10 -4.26
N ALA A 240 14.27 24.48 -3.43
CA ALA A 240 14.47 25.41 -2.32
C ALA A 240 15.24 24.79 -1.14
N HIS A 241 15.49 23.49 -1.15
CA HIS A 241 16.17 22.76 -0.09
C HIS A 241 17.64 22.53 -0.35
N SER A 242 18.43 22.57 0.70
CA SER A 242 19.83 22.11 0.67
C SER A 242 19.86 20.58 0.65
N GLY A 243 20.23 19.99 -0.44
CA GLY A 243 20.60 18.57 -0.46
C GLY A 243 19.59 17.61 -1.08
N GLY A 244 18.50 18.07 -1.68
CA GLY A 244 17.65 17.25 -2.57
C GLY A 244 16.90 16.11 -1.91
N THR A 245 16.69 16.15 -0.60
CA THR A 245 16.00 15.11 0.18
C THR A 245 14.57 15.46 0.56
N SER A 246 14.07 16.62 0.13
CA SER A 246 12.69 17.02 0.42
C SER A 246 11.72 16.48 -0.63
N SER A 247 10.51 16.21 -0.18
CA SER A 247 9.37 15.87 -1.01
C SER A 247 9.04 17.02 -1.98
N SER A 248 8.44 16.70 -3.14
CA SER A 248 7.84 17.68 -4.04
C SER A 248 6.52 18.26 -3.50
N TYR A 249 6.20 17.99 -2.25
CA TYR A 249 5.02 18.52 -1.57
C TYR A 249 5.44 19.39 -0.40
N LYS A 250 4.57 20.33 -0.04
CA LYS A 250 4.73 21.24 1.07
C LYS A 250 3.52 21.15 2.00
N MET A 251 3.74 21.23 3.28
CA MET A 251 2.68 21.41 4.27
C MET A 251 2.34 22.92 4.37
N HIS A 252 1.07 23.26 4.28
CA HIS A 252 0.56 24.60 4.47
C HIS A 252 -0.12 24.78 5.82
N GLU A 253 -0.76 23.73 6.32
CA GLU A 253 -1.41 23.68 7.62
C GLU A 253 -0.92 22.44 8.40
N PRO A 254 -0.73 22.54 9.71
CA PRO A 254 -1.01 23.67 10.62
C PRO A 254 0.05 24.79 10.54
N THR A 255 1.17 24.56 9.88
CA THR A 255 2.22 25.58 9.65
C THR A 255 3.01 25.23 8.39
N GLU A 256 3.48 26.26 7.68
CA GLU A 256 4.32 26.04 6.50
C GLU A 256 5.59 25.24 6.85
N SER A 257 5.75 24.09 6.20
CA SER A 257 6.90 23.22 6.40
C SER A 257 7.21 22.40 5.15
N TYR A 258 8.50 22.16 4.89
CA TYR A 258 8.93 21.16 3.95
C TYR A 258 8.64 19.76 4.51
N LEU A 259 8.58 18.74 3.65
CA LEU A 259 8.23 17.38 4.03
C LEU A 259 9.41 16.42 3.87
N THR A 260 9.45 15.39 4.69
CA THR A 260 10.34 14.24 4.46
C THR A 260 9.78 13.38 3.33
N VAL A 261 10.63 12.89 2.42
CA VAL A 261 10.20 12.06 1.29
C VAL A 261 9.53 10.77 1.78
N GLU A 262 10.20 10.04 2.66
CA GLU A 262 9.77 8.71 3.10
C GLU A 262 8.36 8.71 3.70
N ARG A 263 8.14 9.50 4.75
CA ARG A 263 6.85 9.50 5.46
C ARG A 263 5.74 10.25 4.74
N SER A 264 6.08 11.30 3.99
CA SER A 264 5.06 12.03 3.25
C SER A 264 4.52 11.25 2.08
N THR A 265 5.32 10.40 1.43
CA THR A 265 4.87 9.55 0.32
C THR A 265 3.76 8.61 0.78
N ASP A 266 3.95 7.89 1.87
CA ASP A 266 2.94 6.96 2.40
C ASP A 266 1.63 7.67 2.76
N VAL A 267 1.71 8.89 3.28
CA VAL A 267 0.52 9.68 3.63
C VAL A 267 -0.17 10.21 2.38
N ILE A 268 0.58 10.70 1.39
CA ILE A 268 0.02 11.33 0.18
C ILE A 268 -0.56 10.30 -0.79
N THR A 269 0.14 9.20 -1.00
CA THR A 269 -0.24 8.20 -2.02
C THR A 269 -0.88 6.93 -1.46
N GLY A 270 -0.85 6.73 -0.15
CA GLY A 270 -1.28 5.50 0.52
C GLY A 270 -2.76 5.13 0.33
N MET A 271 -3.60 6.07 -0.11
CA MET A 271 -4.99 5.80 -0.47
C MET A 271 -5.08 4.91 -1.73
N PHE A 272 -4.10 5.03 -2.64
CA PHE A 272 -4.06 4.27 -3.88
C PHE A 272 -3.44 2.89 -3.65
N GLY A 273 -4.21 1.85 -3.93
CA GLY A 273 -3.87 0.47 -3.60
C GLY A 273 -4.23 0.09 -2.16
N LEU A 274 -4.96 0.95 -1.44
CA LEU A 274 -5.48 0.63 -0.12
C LEU A 274 -6.41 -0.59 -0.22
N SER A 275 -6.08 -1.63 0.51
CA SER A 275 -6.84 -2.87 0.57
C SER A 275 -7.37 -3.12 1.98
N ALA A 276 -8.64 -3.43 2.05
CA ALA A 276 -9.31 -3.84 3.27
C ALA A 276 -8.95 -5.29 3.65
N SER A 277 -9.02 -5.61 4.91
CA SER A 277 -8.90 -7.00 5.39
C SER A 277 -10.21 -7.78 5.22
N ASP A 278 -11.34 -7.08 5.21
CA ASP A 278 -12.67 -7.66 5.01
C ASP A 278 -13.67 -6.57 4.61
N ILE A 279 -14.86 -6.99 4.18
CA ILE A 279 -16.02 -6.14 3.92
C ILE A 279 -16.96 -6.23 5.13
N TYR A 280 -17.30 -5.11 5.71
CA TYR A 280 -18.29 -5.06 6.79
C TYR A 280 -19.72 -5.13 6.25
N VAL A 281 -20.09 -4.21 5.38
CA VAL A 281 -21.44 -4.12 4.79
C VAL A 281 -21.34 -3.76 3.31
N MET A 282 -22.12 -4.45 2.47
CA MET A 282 -22.38 -4.11 1.07
C MET A 282 -23.75 -3.44 0.97
N HIS A 283 -23.95 -2.52 0.02
CA HIS A 283 -25.18 -1.74 -0.14
C HIS A 283 -25.59 -1.07 1.18
N CYS A 284 -24.60 -0.41 1.83
CA CYS A 284 -24.81 0.20 3.14
C CYS A 284 -25.87 1.30 3.11
N LYS A 285 -26.63 1.38 4.19
CA LYS A 285 -27.67 2.39 4.43
C LYS A 285 -27.17 3.39 5.47
N GLU A 286 -27.92 4.48 5.67
CA GLU A 286 -27.57 5.51 6.65
C GLU A 286 -27.36 4.94 8.07
N ASP A 287 -28.14 3.95 8.47
CA ASP A 287 -27.97 3.30 9.77
C ASP A 287 -26.67 2.51 9.86
N ASP A 288 -26.24 1.86 8.78
CA ASP A 288 -24.97 1.12 8.72
C ASP A 288 -23.77 2.08 8.82
N ILE A 289 -23.83 3.19 8.09
CA ILE A 289 -22.83 4.27 8.13
C ILE A 289 -22.72 4.85 9.54
N LYS A 290 -23.88 5.08 10.20
CA LYS A 290 -23.93 5.59 11.57
C LYS A 290 -23.39 4.57 12.58
N ASN A 291 -23.77 3.30 12.45
CA ASN A 291 -23.31 2.22 13.34
C ASN A 291 -21.80 1.96 13.20
N ALA A 292 -21.24 2.17 12.01
CA ALA A 292 -19.81 2.11 11.76
C ALA A 292 -19.06 3.38 12.22
N GLY A 293 -19.76 4.41 12.74
CA GLY A 293 -19.15 5.67 13.17
C GLY A 293 -18.75 6.60 12.03
N LEU A 294 -19.12 6.29 10.77
CA LEU A 294 -18.71 7.01 9.59
C LEU A 294 -19.57 8.24 9.24
N SER A 295 -20.72 8.43 9.92
CA SER A 295 -21.51 9.67 9.81
C SER A 295 -20.82 10.86 10.53
N LYS A 296 -19.93 10.58 11.47
CA LYS A 296 -18.96 11.48 12.09
C LYS A 296 -17.65 10.72 12.17
N PRO A 297 -16.87 10.69 11.09
CA PRO A 297 -15.65 9.89 11.04
C PRO A 297 -14.62 10.45 12.01
N PHE A 298 -13.87 9.58 12.67
CA PHE A 298 -12.70 9.97 13.48
C PHE A 298 -11.63 10.62 12.63
N CYS A 299 -11.43 10.10 11.42
CA CYS A 299 -10.49 10.65 10.46
C CYS A 299 -11.12 10.75 9.07
N LYS A 300 -10.95 11.91 8.44
CA LYS A 300 -11.36 12.21 7.07
C LYS A 300 -10.13 12.57 6.25
N VAL A 301 -10.00 11.96 5.07
CA VAL A 301 -8.91 12.25 4.14
C VAL A 301 -9.49 12.68 2.80
N ASP A 302 -9.29 13.95 2.45
CA ASP A 302 -9.65 14.49 1.16
C ASP A 302 -8.41 14.54 0.25
N CYS A 303 -8.48 13.90 -0.91
CA CYS A 303 -7.42 13.85 -1.90
C CYS A 303 -7.90 14.47 -3.22
N GLU A 304 -7.18 15.46 -3.74
CA GLU A 304 -7.39 16.03 -5.07
C GLU A 304 -6.23 15.63 -5.99
N MET A 305 -6.56 15.10 -7.16
CA MET A 305 -5.60 14.74 -8.20
C MET A 305 -5.32 15.94 -9.10
N LYS A 306 -4.17 15.97 -9.79
CA LYS A 306 -3.85 17.04 -10.76
C LYS A 306 -4.80 17.06 -11.98
N ASP A 307 -5.45 15.93 -12.30
CA ASP A 307 -6.49 15.88 -13.33
C ASP A 307 -7.87 16.38 -12.85
N GLY A 308 -7.97 16.81 -11.59
CA GLY A 308 -9.17 17.36 -10.97
C GLY A 308 -10.09 16.33 -10.32
N LYS A 309 -9.80 15.04 -10.38
CA LYS A 309 -10.54 14.02 -9.63
C LYS A 309 -10.35 14.22 -8.13
N LYS A 310 -11.41 13.92 -7.38
CA LYS A 310 -11.41 14.04 -5.91
C LYS A 310 -11.86 12.74 -5.28
N TYR A 311 -11.18 12.39 -4.21
CA TYR A 311 -11.49 11.22 -3.39
C TYR A 311 -11.62 11.66 -1.93
N GLU A 312 -12.58 11.08 -1.24
CA GLU A 312 -12.83 11.29 0.18
C GLU A 312 -12.80 9.92 0.86
N LEU A 313 -11.91 9.72 1.82
CA LEU A 313 -11.86 8.50 2.63
C LEU A 313 -12.29 8.83 4.05
N LEU A 314 -13.33 8.14 4.52
CA LEU A 314 -13.87 8.25 5.87
C LEU A 314 -13.42 7.06 6.68
N LEU A 315 -12.84 7.29 7.87
CA LEU A 315 -12.32 6.26 8.77
C LEU A 315 -12.92 6.45 10.17
N SER A 316 -13.38 5.35 10.77
CA SER A 316 -13.88 5.34 12.15
C SER A 316 -12.73 5.38 13.17
N GLU A 317 -13.06 5.47 14.46
CA GLU A 317 -12.15 5.12 15.54
C GLU A 317 -11.63 3.69 15.39
N VAL A 318 -10.43 3.46 15.93
CA VAL A 318 -9.79 2.14 15.93
C VAL A 318 -10.45 1.23 16.97
N PHE A 319 -10.75 0.01 16.57
CA PHE A 319 -11.22 -1.06 17.43
C PHE A 319 -10.35 -2.32 17.29
N ALA A 320 -10.46 -3.24 18.24
CA ALA A 320 -9.82 -4.55 18.13
C ALA A 320 -10.83 -5.55 17.56
N ASP A 321 -10.44 -6.30 16.54
CA ASP A 321 -11.23 -7.42 16.03
C ASP A 321 -11.20 -8.64 17.00
N ASN A 322 -11.90 -9.70 16.64
CA ASN A 322 -11.98 -10.91 17.46
C ASN A 322 -10.61 -11.61 17.68
N SER A 323 -9.60 -11.30 16.86
CA SER A 323 -8.24 -11.81 17.00
C SER A 323 -7.34 -10.87 17.82
N GLY A 324 -7.86 -9.70 18.20
CA GLY A 324 -7.12 -8.63 18.88
C GLY A 324 -6.36 -7.72 17.92
N LYS A 325 -6.53 -7.87 16.61
CA LYS A 325 -5.91 -7.00 15.62
C LYS A 325 -6.63 -5.65 15.59
N LYS A 326 -5.86 -4.56 15.56
CA LYS A 326 -6.39 -3.21 15.47
C LYS A 326 -6.88 -2.92 14.04
N CYS A 327 -8.14 -2.51 13.94
CA CYS A 327 -8.83 -2.20 12.70
C CYS A 327 -9.67 -0.94 12.85
N CYS A 328 -10.12 -0.38 11.73
CA CYS A 328 -11.17 0.64 11.67
C CYS A 328 -12.18 0.28 10.58
N TYR A 329 -13.36 0.84 10.66
CA TYR A 329 -14.25 0.88 9.51
C TYR A 329 -13.81 2.00 8.57
N GLY A 330 -13.89 1.73 7.27
CA GLY A 330 -13.54 2.72 6.24
C GLY A 330 -14.51 2.68 5.06
N MET A 331 -14.75 3.85 4.47
CA MET A 331 -15.62 4.00 3.29
C MET A 331 -15.07 5.09 2.39
N LEU A 332 -15.04 4.84 1.09
CA LEU A 332 -14.75 5.89 0.11
C LEU A 332 -16.03 6.70 -0.14
N GLY A 333 -15.91 8.02 -0.16
CA GLY A 333 -17.05 8.90 -0.38
C GLY A 333 -17.76 8.64 -1.70
N GLY A 334 -19.08 8.46 -1.61
CA GLY A 334 -19.91 8.11 -2.76
C GLY A 334 -20.05 6.61 -3.02
N ASP A 335 -19.27 5.76 -2.35
CA ASP A 335 -19.43 4.31 -2.40
C ASP A 335 -20.54 3.83 -1.46
N ASN A 336 -20.99 2.60 -1.67
CA ASN A 336 -22.00 1.94 -0.85
C ASN A 336 -21.47 0.68 -0.14
N VAL A 337 -20.15 0.62 0.08
CA VAL A 337 -19.46 -0.46 0.80
C VAL A 337 -18.72 0.10 2.00
N ILE A 338 -18.89 -0.53 3.15
CA ILE A 338 -18.09 -0.28 4.34
C ILE A 338 -17.10 -1.43 4.49
N TYR A 339 -15.85 -1.08 4.62
CA TYR A 339 -14.73 -1.99 4.73
C TYR A 339 -14.20 -2.08 6.17
N ILE A 340 -13.52 -3.19 6.49
CA ILE A 340 -12.67 -3.33 7.68
C ILE A 340 -11.23 -3.16 7.22
N ILE A 341 -10.58 -2.10 7.69
CA ILE A 341 -9.21 -1.74 7.31
C ILE A 341 -8.32 -1.96 8.52
N SER A 342 -7.19 -2.62 8.35
CA SER A 342 -6.17 -2.75 9.39
C SER A 342 -5.52 -1.39 9.67
N GLU A 343 -5.28 -1.03 10.96
CA GLU A 343 -4.70 0.25 11.37
C GLU A 343 -3.37 0.54 10.67
N ASP A 344 -2.53 -0.47 10.48
CA ASP A 344 -1.22 -0.35 9.82
C ASP A 344 -1.29 0.01 8.33
N LYS A 345 -2.46 -0.12 7.71
CA LYS A 345 -2.72 0.28 6.32
C LYS A 345 -3.31 1.68 6.18
N ALA A 346 -3.68 2.32 7.26
CA ALA A 346 -4.30 3.64 7.30
C ALA A 346 -3.43 4.63 8.11
N PRO A 347 -2.32 5.13 7.55
CA PRO A 347 -1.37 5.98 8.26
C PRO A 347 -2.01 7.25 8.83
N TRP A 348 -3.08 7.73 8.24
CA TRP A 348 -3.79 8.95 8.66
C TRP A 348 -4.41 8.84 10.05
N LEU A 349 -4.65 7.60 10.56
CA LEU A 349 -5.22 7.38 11.90
C LEU A 349 -4.25 7.74 13.02
N THR A 350 -2.95 7.72 12.77
CA THR A 350 -1.93 7.86 13.84
C THR A 350 -0.89 8.94 13.56
N VAL A 351 -0.64 9.28 12.29
CA VAL A 351 0.41 10.23 11.90
C VAL A 351 0.15 11.62 12.49
N GLN A 352 1.19 12.24 13.04
CA GLN A 352 1.17 13.63 13.47
C GLN A 352 1.75 14.54 12.36
N PRO A 353 1.32 15.80 12.24
CA PRO A 353 1.86 16.72 11.24
C PRO A 353 3.39 16.82 11.27
N ILE A 354 3.99 16.81 12.47
CA ILE A 354 5.46 16.85 12.64
C ILE A 354 6.16 15.59 12.11
N ASP A 355 5.47 14.46 12.01
CA ASP A 355 6.06 13.21 11.52
C ASP A 355 6.30 13.23 10.01
N VAL A 356 5.47 13.94 9.25
CA VAL A 356 5.64 14.13 7.80
C VAL A 356 6.46 15.35 7.45
N ALA A 357 6.55 16.33 8.35
CA ALA A 357 7.36 17.52 8.17
C ALA A 357 8.86 17.19 8.20
N SER A 358 9.64 17.95 7.46
CA SER A 358 11.10 17.98 7.65
C SER A 358 11.41 18.54 9.04
N ARG A 359 12.11 17.76 9.84
CA ARG A 359 12.53 18.18 11.18
C ARG A 359 13.77 19.07 11.17
N MET A 360 14.43 19.25 10.03
CA MET A 360 15.58 20.14 9.90
C MET A 360 15.14 21.59 10.19
N LEU A 361 15.79 22.22 11.15
CA LEU A 361 15.52 23.62 11.46
C LEU A 361 16.03 24.54 10.35
N ILE A 362 17.28 24.35 9.93
CA ILE A 362 17.93 25.15 8.91
C ILE A 362 17.93 24.35 7.60
N THR A 363 17.29 24.91 6.58
CA THR A 363 17.12 24.24 5.28
C THR A 363 17.88 24.92 4.14
N SER A 364 18.66 25.97 4.41
CA SER A 364 19.50 26.63 3.44
C SER A 364 20.70 25.76 3.06
N TYR A 365 21.18 25.90 1.82
CA TYR A 365 22.41 25.26 1.42
C TYR A 365 23.62 26.03 1.96
N VAL A 366 24.61 25.37 2.52
CA VAL A 366 25.74 26.00 3.22
C VAL A 366 26.42 27.12 2.42
N TRP A 367 26.57 26.91 1.11
CA TRP A 367 27.23 27.85 0.21
C TRP A 367 26.32 28.96 -0.36
N ASN A 368 25.02 28.94 -0.01
CA ASN A 368 24.11 30.05 -0.29
C ASN A 368 24.14 31.11 0.84
N ILE A 369 24.76 30.78 1.98
CA ILE A 369 24.85 31.70 3.11
C ILE A 369 26.03 32.61 2.89
N THR A 370 25.77 33.93 2.89
CA THR A 370 26.80 34.96 2.71
C THR A 370 27.37 35.47 4.03
N ASP A 371 26.55 35.51 5.04
CA ASP A 371 26.94 35.86 6.40
C ASP A 371 26.04 35.15 7.41
N MET A 372 26.60 34.86 8.58
CA MET A 372 25.90 34.20 9.67
C MET A 372 26.41 34.70 11.02
N THR A 373 25.49 35.03 11.90
CA THR A 373 25.77 35.34 13.30
C THR A 373 25.13 34.28 14.18
N VAL A 374 25.91 33.67 15.05
CA VAL A 374 25.43 32.69 16.05
C VAL A 374 25.83 33.21 17.43
N SER A 375 24.88 33.22 18.36
CA SER A 375 25.14 33.56 19.77
C SER A 375 24.54 32.52 20.69
N SER A 376 25.24 32.19 21.76
CA SER A 376 24.76 31.28 22.81
C SER A 376 25.43 31.60 24.15
N GLY A 377 24.63 32.06 25.12
CA GLY A 377 25.12 32.61 26.36
C GLY A 377 26.02 33.83 26.14
N SER A 378 27.27 33.79 26.59
CA SER A 378 28.25 34.86 26.35
C SER A 378 29.06 34.69 25.05
N GLU A 379 28.93 33.58 24.38
CA GLU A 379 29.68 33.27 23.15
C GLU A 379 29.01 33.83 21.92
N LYS A 380 29.83 34.35 20.98
CA LYS A 380 29.37 34.88 19.70
C LYS A 380 30.30 34.47 18.57
N ALA A 381 29.72 34.03 17.47
CA ALA A 381 30.42 33.72 16.24
C ALA A 381 29.85 34.51 15.07
N GLU A 382 30.66 35.24 14.36
CA GLU A 382 30.29 35.98 13.14
C GLU A 382 31.06 35.40 11.95
N PHE A 383 30.35 34.93 10.95
CA PHE A 383 30.91 34.39 9.73
C PHE A 383 30.60 35.28 8.55
N VAL A 384 31.57 35.44 7.64
CA VAL A 384 31.31 35.97 6.30
C VAL A 384 31.90 34.97 5.30
N ILE A 385 31.08 34.58 4.34
CA ILE A 385 31.40 33.58 3.32
C ILE A 385 31.42 34.24 1.95
N THR A 386 32.46 34.07 1.20
CA THR A 386 32.62 34.70 -0.11
C THR A 386 33.18 33.69 -1.11
N GLN A 387 32.55 33.59 -2.27
CA GLN A 387 33.03 32.75 -3.35
C GLN A 387 34.37 33.32 -3.91
N ASN A 388 35.37 32.45 -4.14
CA ASN A 388 36.72 32.86 -4.62
C ASN A 388 36.62 33.52 -5.99
N GLU A 389 35.76 33.03 -6.87
CA GLU A 389 35.49 33.61 -8.19
C GLU A 389 34.05 34.12 -8.24
N PRO A 390 33.76 35.38 -7.83
CA PRO A 390 32.42 35.90 -7.77
C PRO A 390 31.68 35.83 -9.11
N GLY A 391 30.45 35.26 -9.10
CA GLY A 391 29.59 35.12 -10.28
C GLY A 391 29.90 33.89 -11.15
N LYS A 392 30.90 33.09 -10.84
CA LYS A 392 31.12 31.81 -11.50
C LYS A 392 30.04 30.82 -11.05
N LYS A 393 29.36 30.21 -12.02
CA LYS A 393 28.41 29.15 -11.72
C LYS A 393 29.15 27.88 -11.34
N LEU A 394 28.88 27.33 -10.18
CA LEU A 394 29.45 26.09 -9.68
C LEU A 394 28.38 24.98 -9.75
N ASP A 395 28.70 23.86 -10.40
CA ASP A 395 27.76 22.74 -10.49
C ASP A 395 27.75 21.88 -9.20
N SER A 396 28.89 21.81 -8.51
CA SER A 396 29.07 21.09 -7.23
C SER A 396 30.03 21.88 -6.33
N PRO A 397 29.55 22.95 -5.66
CA PRO A 397 30.36 23.79 -4.79
C PRO A 397 31.06 23.00 -3.68
N GLN A 398 32.37 23.22 -3.49
CA GLN A 398 33.18 22.62 -2.44
C GLN A 398 33.80 23.71 -1.56
N SER A 399 34.38 23.30 -0.42
CA SER A 399 34.99 24.25 0.54
C SER A 399 36.08 25.10 -0.11
N GLU A 400 36.84 24.52 -1.04
CA GLU A 400 37.93 25.17 -1.76
C GLU A 400 37.50 26.30 -2.70
N ASP A 401 36.20 26.34 -3.05
CA ASP A 401 35.64 27.40 -3.90
C ASP A 401 35.31 28.68 -3.11
N PHE A 402 35.41 28.62 -1.77
CA PHE A 402 35.02 29.72 -0.88
C PHE A 402 36.09 30.14 0.10
N LYS A 403 36.00 31.38 0.51
CA LYS A 403 36.70 31.94 1.68
C LYS A 403 35.71 32.13 2.80
N ALA A 404 36.13 31.79 4.01
CA ALA A 404 35.33 32.02 5.21
C ALA A 404 36.14 32.87 6.21
N THR A 405 35.46 33.79 6.89
CA THR A 405 36.01 34.49 8.05
C THR A 405 35.19 34.17 9.29
N TYR A 406 35.86 34.14 10.42
CA TYR A 406 35.25 34.02 11.74
C TYR A 406 35.72 35.19 12.61
N ASN A 407 34.77 36.00 13.11
CA ASN A 407 35.06 37.23 13.86
C ASN A 407 36.12 38.10 13.17
N GLY A 408 36.04 38.24 11.85
CA GLY A 408 36.89 39.04 11.01
C GLY A 408 38.30 38.43 10.68
N LYS A 409 38.59 37.23 11.17
CA LYS A 409 39.82 36.47 10.82
C LYS A 409 39.51 35.38 9.83
N GLU A 410 40.38 35.20 8.85
CA GLU A 410 40.27 34.11 7.87
C GLU A 410 40.39 32.75 8.57
N ILE A 411 39.52 31.84 8.24
CA ILE A 411 39.52 30.43 8.68
C ILE A 411 39.39 29.53 7.47
N ASP A 412 39.69 28.25 7.63
CA ASP A 412 39.40 27.22 6.64
C ASP A 412 37.91 27.15 6.36
N ALA A 413 37.48 27.28 5.09
CA ALA A 413 36.09 27.17 4.68
C ALA A 413 35.47 25.79 5.03
N GLU A 414 36.33 24.74 5.07
CA GLU A 414 35.89 23.41 5.55
C GLU A 414 35.53 23.44 7.03
N ARG A 415 36.21 24.23 7.85
CA ARG A 415 35.87 24.40 9.28
C ARG A 415 34.49 25.05 9.46
N TYR A 416 34.20 26.08 8.62
CA TYR A 416 32.86 26.66 8.58
C TYR A 416 31.81 25.63 8.15
N ARG A 417 32.10 24.85 7.09
CA ARG A 417 31.17 23.80 6.61
C ARG A 417 30.87 22.76 7.69
N GLN A 418 31.88 22.34 8.46
CA GLN A 418 31.71 21.39 9.57
C GLN A 418 30.85 21.99 10.70
N PHE A 419 31.07 23.26 11.05
CA PHE A 419 30.23 23.93 12.03
C PHE A 419 28.78 24.08 11.54
N TYR A 420 28.60 24.41 10.27
CA TYR A 420 27.27 24.47 9.66
C TYR A 420 26.60 23.08 9.64
N ALA A 421 27.31 22.02 9.37
CA ALA A 421 26.79 20.65 9.42
C ALA A 421 26.29 20.29 10.82
N PHE A 422 26.99 20.75 11.88
CA PHE A 422 26.48 20.63 13.24
C PHE A 422 25.17 21.38 13.45
N LEU A 423 25.06 22.65 12.98
CA LEU A 423 23.80 23.41 13.08
C LEU A 423 22.62 22.72 12.38
N ASN A 424 22.88 22.11 11.22
CA ASN A 424 21.88 21.35 10.48
C ASN A 424 21.44 20.06 11.19
N GLY A 425 22.23 19.56 12.14
CA GLY A 425 21.85 18.43 13.00
C GLY A 425 20.75 18.77 14.00
N ALA A 426 20.49 20.07 14.23
CA ALA A 426 19.37 20.49 15.08
C ALA A 426 18.04 20.11 14.46
N ASN A 427 17.22 19.34 15.19
CA ASN A 427 15.95 18.84 14.72
C ASN A 427 14.79 19.33 15.55
N ALA A 428 13.68 19.71 14.89
CA ALA A 428 12.41 19.96 15.55
C ALA A 428 11.83 18.65 16.10
N GLU A 429 11.35 18.66 17.32
CA GLU A 429 10.68 17.50 17.95
C GLU A 429 9.17 17.63 17.84
N GLU A 430 8.64 18.86 18.04
CA GLU A 430 7.22 19.16 18.03
C GLU A 430 6.98 20.54 17.39
N PHE A 431 5.78 20.75 16.86
CA PHE A 431 5.32 22.10 16.50
C PHE A 431 4.88 22.87 17.76
N ALA A 432 5.30 24.12 17.87
CA ALA A 432 4.92 25.04 18.94
C ALA A 432 3.75 25.95 18.54
N LEU A 433 2.68 25.36 17.99
CA LEU A 433 1.56 26.10 17.44
C LEU A 433 0.81 26.91 18.50
N GLY A 434 0.74 28.22 18.28
CA GLY A 434 0.04 29.15 19.18
C GLY A 434 0.77 29.43 20.49
N ALA A 435 1.99 28.94 20.69
CA ALA A 435 2.80 29.32 21.84
C ALA A 435 3.18 30.80 21.75
N PRO A 436 3.06 31.57 22.84
CA PRO A 436 3.45 33.00 22.84
C PRO A 436 4.97 33.11 22.67
N VAL A 437 5.41 34.12 21.93
CA VAL A 437 6.82 34.47 21.86
C VAL A 437 7.23 35.04 23.23
N PRO A 438 8.25 34.50 23.91
CA PRO A 438 8.71 35.03 25.21
C PRO A 438 9.22 36.48 25.10
N ALA A 439 8.99 37.28 26.15
CA ALA A 439 9.42 38.67 26.18
C ALA A 439 10.90 38.88 26.59
N GLY A 440 11.60 37.79 26.99
CA GLY A 440 12.99 37.84 27.47
C GLY A 440 14.00 37.69 26.34
N GLU A 441 15.29 37.74 26.67
CA GLU A 441 16.38 37.44 25.76
C GLU A 441 16.45 35.95 25.47
N PRO A 442 16.72 35.53 24.21
CA PRO A 442 16.90 34.14 23.90
C PRO A 442 18.21 33.58 24.50
N MET A 443 18.20 32.29 24.88
CA MET A 443 19.40 31.56 25.32
C MET A 443 20.44 31.44 24.22
N ALA A 444 19.98 31.32 22.98
CA ALA A 444 20.81 31.27 21.78
C ALA A 444 20.06 31.85 20.59
N SER A 445 20.80 32.32 19.59
CA SER A 445 20.23 32.76 18.33
C SER A 445 21.16 32.40 17.15
N ILE A 446 20.55 32.14 15.99
CA ILE A 446 21.21 31.91 14.72
C ILE A 446 20.52 32.84 13.72
N LYS A 447 21.30 33.73 13.10
CA LYS A 447 20.81 34.63 12.07
C LYS A 447 21.73 34.57 10.86
N PHE A 448 21.19 34.42 9.65
CA PHE A 448 21.98 34.37 8.43
C PHE A 448 21.24 34.95 7.23
N ASN A 449 21.99 35.35 6.21
CA ASN A 449 21.47 35.77 4.93
C ASN A 449 21.67 34.65 3.90
N ASP A 450 20.58 34.21 3.27
CA ASP A 450 20.57 33.24 2.17
C ASP A 450 20.46 34.00 0.84
N SER A 451 21.55 33.98 0.06
CA SER A 451 21.64 34.69 -1.22
C SER A 451 20.75 34.07 -2.30
N TYR A 452 20.51 32.76 -2.24
CA TYR A 452 19.65 32.07 -3.21
C TYR A 452 18.17 32.39 -2.98
N ARG A 453 17.74 32.44 -1.72
CA ARG A 453 16.36 32.80 -1.33
C ARG A 453 16.14 34.31 -1.24
N GLY A 454 17.22 35.09 -1.21
CA GLY A 454 17.17 36.54 -1.09
C GLY A 454 16.54 37.01 0.23
N LYS A 455 16.71 36.25 1.33
CA LYS A 455 16.13 36.57 2.63
C LYS A 455 17.09 36.33 3.79
N THR A 456 16.84 37.08 4.87
CA THR A 456 17.44 36.82 6.18
C THR A 456 16.54 35.88 6.95
N GLU A 457 17.10 34.87 7.58
CA GLU A 457 16.41 33.97 8.50
C GLU A 457 16.98 34.14 9.91
N THR A 458 16.08 34.12 10.92
CA THR A 458 16.45 34.25 12.33
C THR A 458 15.80 33.13 13.14
N TYR A 459 16.60 32.40 13.89
CA TYR A 459 16.17 31.35 14.81
C TYR A 459 16.58 31.77 16.22
N GLU A 460 15.64 31.85 17.14
CA GLU A 460 15.84 32.23 18.53
C GLU A 460 15.36 31.11 19.44
N PHE A 461 16.20 30.73 20.39
CA PHE A 461 15.98 29.60 21.30
C PHE A 461 15.68 30.12 22.69
N TYR A 462 14.45 29.94 23.16
CA TYR A 462 13.98 30.37 24.46
C TYR A 462 13.81 29.22 25.43
N ASP A 463 14.09 29.46 26.70
CA ASP A 463 13.87 28.46 27.75
C ASP A 463 12.37 28.14 27.88
N ASP A 464 11.99 26.89 27.78
CA ASP A 464 10.61 26.43 27.94
C ASP A 464 10.48 25.50 29.15
N SER A 465 11.42 24.57 29.31
CA SER A 465 11.43 23.62 30.43
C SER A 465 12.83 23.07 30.70
N VAL A 466 12.96 22.17 31.69
CA VAL A 466 14.24 21.54 32.01
C VAL A 466 14.88 20.82 30.83
N MET A 467 14.07 20.25 29.95
CA MET A 467 14.55 19.42 28.84
C MET A 467 14.37 20.08 27.47
N ARG A 468 13.59 21.17 27.36
CA ARG A 468 13.09 21.65 26.09
C ARG A 468 13.26 23.16 25.94
N VAL A 469 13.52 23.62 24.73
CA VAL A 469 13.53 25.03 24.32
C VAL A 469 12.47 25.27 23.26
N LEU A 470 11.85 26.46 23.32
CA LEU A 470 10.98 26.98 22.29
C LEU A 470 11.83 27.64 21.20
N ILE A 471 11.59 27.33 19.94
CA ILE A 471 12.24 27.94 18.81
C ILE A 471 11.29 28.91 18.13
N VAL A 472 11.70 30.18 18.10
CA VAL A 472 11.03 31.27 17.41
C VAL A 472 11.76 31.47 16.07
N VAL A 473 11.05 31.37 14.96
CA VAL A 473 11.58 31.57 13.61
C VAL A 473 10.96 32.84 13.03
N ASP A 474 11.80 33.81 12.69
CA ASP A 474 11.37 35.12 12.13
C ASP A 474 10.25 35.78 12.96
N GLY A 475 10.40 35.73 14.29
CA GLY A 475 9.47 36.35 15.26
C GLY A 475 8.18 35.56 15.52
N LYS A 476 8.08 34.28 15.07
CA LYS A 476 6.94 33.40 15.33
C LYS A 476 7.37 32.11 16.02
N SER A 477 6.69 31.76 17.10
CA SER A 477 6.89 30.44 17.74
C SER A 477 6.55 29.33 16.76
N LYS A 478 7.49 28.43 16.51
CA LYS A 478 7.32 27.44 15.44
C LYS A 478 7.58 25.99 15.92
N TYR A 479 8.64 25.78 16.69
CA TYR A 479 9.06 24.43 17.08
C TYR A 479 9.48 24.35 18.53
N TYR A 480 9.55 23.13 19.03
CA TYR A 480 10.33 22.77 20.21
C TYR A 480 11.47 21.84 19.82
N CYS A 481 12.60 21.98 20.50
CA CYS A 481 13.68 20.99 20.43
C CYS A 481 14.31 20.75 21.81
N THR A 482 15.20 19.74 21.89
CA THR A 482 15.91 19.44 23.12
C THR A 482 16.84 20.58 23.54
N LYS A 483 16.86 20.88 24.84
CA LYS A 483 17.68 21.97 25.43
C LYS A 483 19.18 21.67 25.36
N SER A 484 19.57 20.40 25.32
CA SER A 484 20.99 19.99 25.21
C SER A 484 21.66 20.52 23.95
N PHE A 485 20.91 20.74 22.83
CA PHE A 485 21.45 21.40 21.65
C PHE A 485 22.09 22.76 21.97
N VAL A 486 21.42 23.60 22.79
CA VAL A 486 21.93 24.94 23.14
C VAL A 486 23.25 24.87 23.92
N SER A 487 23.37 23.89 24.82
CA SER A 487 24.62 23.67 25.55
C SER A 487 25.76 23.27 24.64
N VAL A 488 25.51 22.32 23.72
CA VAL A 488 26.51 21.86 22.72
C VAL A 488 26.84 22.98 21.73
N LEU A 489 25.85 23.82 21.38
CA LEU A 489 26.10 24.99 20.53
C LEU A 489 27.11 25.95 21.18
N THR A 490 26.94 26.24 22.49
CA THR A 490 27.90 27.07 23.25
C THR A 490 29.31 26.49 23.19
N ASP A 491 29.44 25.20 23.43
CA ASP A 491 30.75 24.52 23.44
C ASP A 491 31.38 24.45 22.05
N ASN A 492 30.58 24.27 21.01
CA ASN A 492 31.06 24.25 19.63
C ASN A 492 31.50 25.63 19.11
N ILE A 493 30.85 26.72 19.56
CA ILE A 493 31.32 28.08 19.25
C ILE A 493 32.75 28.28 19.75
N ARG A 494 33.09 27.82 20.98
CA ARG A 494 34.42 27.90 21.56
C ARG A 494 35.50 27.13 20.80
N LYS A 495 35.09 26.14 20.02
CA LYS A 495 36.01 25.28 19.27
C LYS A 495 36.33 25.78 17.85
N ILE A 496 35.66 26.85 17.36
CA ILE A 496 35.77 27.28 15.98
C ILE A 496 37.22 27.65 15.60
N ASP A 497 37.93 28.36 16.49
CA ASP A 497 39.35 28.76 16.31
C ASP A 497 40.34 27.60 16.46
N GLY A 498 39.88 26.44 16.96
CA GLY A 498 40.71 25.29 17.24
C GLY A 498 40.70 24.23 16.17
N THR A 499 41.39 23.13 16.46
CA THR A 499 41.41 21.92 15.66
C THR A 499 40.53 20.79 16.19
N ASP A 500 39.94 20.98 17.37
CA ASP A 500 39.10 19.96 18.02
C ASP A 500 37.84 19.72 17.20
N ASP A 501 37.39 18.47 17.14
CA ASP A 501 36.17 18.12 16.45
C ASP A 501 34.94 18.75 17.12
N PHE A 502 33.97 19.15 16.32
CA PHE A 502 32.68 19.58 16.82
C PHE A 502 31.90 18.39 17.39
N VAL A 503 31.21 18.62 18.50
CA VAL A 503 30.26 17.64 19.04
C VAL A 503 29.03 17.64 18.16
N THR A 504 28.64 16.47 17.67
CA THR A 504 27.50 16.29 16.74
C THR A 504 26.35 15.49 17.35
N THR A 505 26.47 15.10 18.63
CA THR A 505 25.45 14.36 19.40
C THR A 505 25.15 15.07 20.71
N TRP A 506 23.89 15.14 21.14
CA TRP A 506 23.42 15.78 22.36
C TRP A 506 22.17 15.12 22.95
#